data_2ef671fc634f35cd7abd487234344c29
#
_entry.id   2ef671fc634f35cd7abd487234344c29
#
_cell.length_a   1.000
_cell.length_b   1.000
_cell.length_c   1.000
_cell.angle_alpha   90.00
_cell.angle_beta   90.00
_cell.angle_gamma   90.00
#
_symmetry.space_group_name_H-M   'P 1'
#
loop_
_entity.id
_entity.type
_entity.pdbx_description
1 polymer ?
#
loop_
_entity_poly.entity_id
_entity_poly.type
_entity_poly.pdbx_seq_one_letter_code
_entity_poly.pdbx_strand_id
1 'polypeptide(L)'
;MEYLGRFPGNSHIGQLEPSILIDVILDRHSRLNTSDLQARLKTLDLPGGTFNTEQITEFVDQMQVYEGAMYEISTKLEILDAEFQVRFSHDPIHHMERRLKSVNSIIGKLERKGLPLSVNSIKDNLFDVAGIRVICNYRDDVYSVSNYLSSQSDIQVLRVKDYIKNPKQNGYRSLHVIYAVPVFLSSGAHYTPVEVQFRTIAMDYWASLEHALRYKTCLLYTSDAA
;
A
#
# COMPACT_ATOMS: atom_id res chain seq x y z
N MET A 1 -21.68 -30.27 5.62
CA MET A 1 -21.21 -30.33 7.03
C MET A 1 -20.82 -28.95 7.43
N GLU A 2 -21.63 -28.41 8.32
CA GLU A 2 -21.62 -27.04 8.80
C GLU A 2 -20.37 -26.71 9.63
N TYR A 3 -19.76 -25.54 9.35
CA TYR A 3 -18.99 -24.81 10.34
C TYR A 3 -19.58 -23.40 10.48
N LEU A 4 -20.67 -23.31 11.21
CA LEU A 4 -21.16 -22.08 11.83
C LEU A 4 -20.44 -21.90 13.18
N GLY A 5 -19.27 -21.28 13.16
CA GLY A 5 -18.62 -20.76 14.38
C GLY A 5 -19.41 -19.56 14.89
N ARG A 6 -19.99 -19.68 16.10
CA ARG A 6 -20.69 -18.63 16.83
C ARG A 6 -19.77 -17.42 17.04
N PHE A 7 -20.22 -16.26 16.58
CA PHE A 7 -19.67 -14.98 17.04
C PHE A 7 -20.10 -14.75 18.51
N PRO A 8 -19.18 -14.39 19.42
CA PRO A 8 -19.54 -14.00 20.77
C PRO A 8 -20.34 -12.70 20.75
N GLY A 9 -21.32 -12.66 21.66
CA GLY A 9 -22.34 -11.63 21.73
C GLY A 9 -21.84 -10.19 21.96
N ASN A 10 -22.66 -9.31 21.50
CA ASN A 10 -22.71 -7.86 21.49
C ASN A 10 -22.33 -7.15 22.81
N SER A 11 -21.04 -7.00 23.15
CA SER A 11 -20.65 -6.06 24.22
C SER A 11 -19.29 -5.36 24.05
N HIS A 12 -18.56 -5.58 22.94
CA HIS A 12 -17.26 -4.92 22.70
C HIS A 12 -17.10 -4.26 21.31
N ILE A 13 -18.20 -3.89 20.65
CA ILE A 13 -18.15 -3.24 19.31
C ILE A 13 -17.72 -1.77 19.40
N GLY A 14 -17.67 -1.18 20.59
CA GLY A 14 -17.32 0.23 20.80
C GLY A 14 -15.83 0.58 20.75
N GLN A 15 -14.93 -0.39 20.55
CA GLN A 15 -13.47 -0.18 20.59
C GLN A 15 -12.72 -0.81 19.43
N LEU A 16 -13.36 -1.00 18.26
CA LEU A 16 -12.62 -1.39 17.07
C LEU A 16 -11.79 -0.20 16.59
N GLU A 17 -10.47 -0.40 16.54
CA GLU A 17 -9.54 0.54 15.92
C GLU A 17 -10.05 0.94 14.53
N PRO A 18 -9.99 2.23 14.12
CA PRO A 18 -10.43 2.69 12.82
C PRO A 18 -9.79 1.92 11.63
N SER A 19 -8.58 1.40 11.82
CA SER A 19 -7.87 0.53 10.89
C SER A 19 -8.61 -0.79 10.62
N ILE A 20 -9.17 -1.42 11.65
CA ILE A 20 -9.89 -2.70 11.53
C ILE A 20 -11.20 -2.50 10.76
N LEU A 21 -11.85 -1.35 10.93
CA LEU A 21 -13.11 -1.09 10.24
C LEU A 21 -12.91 -0.87 8.74
N ILE A 22 -11.83 -0.21 8.35
CA ILE A 22 -11.53 -0.01 6.92
C ILE A 22 -11.03 -1.31 6.30
N ASP A 23 -10.30 -2.14 7.03
CA ASP A 23 -9.97 -3.49 6.56
C ASP A 23 -11.26 -4.34 6.37
N VAL A 24 -12.26 -4.18 7.24
CA VAL A 24 -13.60 -4.80 7.08
C VAL A 24 -14.38 -4.21 5.89
N ILE A 25 -14.23 -2.90 5.61
CA ILE A 25 -14.88 -2.23 4.47
C ILE A 25 -14.22 -2.63 3.15
N LEU A 26 -12.89 -2.77 3.14
CA LEU A 26 -12.09 -3.18 1.98
C LEU A 26 -12.05 -4.71 1.80
N ASP A 27 -12.53 -5.48 2.78
CA ASP A 27 -12.66 -6.94 2.66
C ASP A 27 -13.75 -7.27 1.62
N ARG A 28 -13.31 -7.68 0.43
CA ARG A 28 -14.15 -8.06 -0.71
C ARG A 28 -15.17 -9.17 -0.42
N HIS A 29 -15.04 -9.88 0.69
CA HIS A 29 -15.93 -10.95 1.10
C HIS A 29 -17.10 -10.47 1.98
N SER A 30 -17.04 -9.26 2.52
CA SER A 30 -18.15 -8.66 3.24
C SER A 30 -19.11 -8.00 2.23
N ARG A 31 -20.23 -8.68 1.96
CA ARG A 31 -21.37 -8.11 1.18
C ARG A 31 -22.13 -7.07 2.02
N LEU A 32 -21.41 -6.10 2.60
CA LEU A 32 -22.03 -4.97 3.29
C LEU A 32 -22.60 -4.04 2.22
N ASN A 33 -23.89 -3.79 2.27
CA ASN A 33 -24.50 -2.77 1.42
C ASN A 33 -24.11 -1.37 1.93
N THR A 34 -24.19 -0.38 1.07
CA THR A 34 -23.78 1.00 1.34
C THR A 34 -24.49 1.59 2.58
N SER A 35 -25.73 1.17 2.89
CA SER A 35 -26.51 1.65 4.03
C SER A 35 -26.01 1.10 5.37
N ASP A 36 -25.58 -0.17 5.42
CA ASP A 36 -24.99 -0.78 6.63
C ASP A 36 -23.61 -0.18 6.92
N LEU A 37 -22.86 0.10 5.87
CA LEU A 37 -21.60 0.82 5.92
C LEU A 37 -21.78 2.22 6.51
N GLN A 38 -22.75 2.99 6.00
CA GLN A 38 -23.09 4.33 6.50
C GLN A 38 -23.55 4.33 7.95
N ALA A 39 -24.34 3.33 8.37
CA ALA A 39 -24.80 3.21 9.75
C ALA A 39 -23.63 2.94 10.71
N ARG A 40 -22.67 2.10 10.31
CA ARG A 40 -21.47 1.79 11.12
C ARG A 40 -20.49 2.96 11.18
N LEU A 41 -20.32 3.70 10.08
CA LEU A 41 -19.42 4.84 9.99
C LEU A 41 -19.88 6.06 10.82
N LYS A 42 -21.20 6.24 10.99
CA LYS A 42 -21.77 7.28 11.87
C LYS A 42 -21.42 7.12 13.36
N THR A 43 -21.00 5.93 13.77
CA THR A 43 -20.66 5.62 15.19
C THR A 43 -19.18 5.73 15.49
N LEU A 44 -18.33 6.10 14.51
CA LEU A 44 -16.89 6.17 14.68
C LEU A 44 -16.42 7.56 15.09
N ASP A 45 -15.76 7.58 16.23
CA ASP A 45 -14.98 8.74 16.70
C ASP A 45 -13.56 8.58 16.13
N LEU A 46 -13.31 9.18 14.96
CA LEU A 46 -12.00 9.10 14.29
C LEU A 46 -11.05 10.17 14.84
N PRO A 47 -9.80 9.85 15.11
CA PRO A 47 -8.82 10.86 15.53
C PRO A 47 -8.70 11.96 14.47
N GLY A 48 -8.95 13.22 14.86
CA GLY A 48 -8.87 14.40 13.97
C GLY A 48 -10.21 15.09 13.68
N GLY A 49 -11.33 14.64 14.23
CA GLY A 49 -12.65 15.27 14.08
C GLY A 49 -13.71 14.35 13.49
N THR A 50 -14.96 14.77 13.58
CA THR A 50 -16.12 14.09 12.99
C THR A 50 -16.09 14.21 11.48
N PHE A 51 -15.80 13.13 10.78
CA PHE A 51 -15.99 13.06 9.34
C PHE A 51 -17.47 12.88 9.01
N ASN A 52 -17.96 13.63 8.04
CA ASN A 52 -19.30 13.41 7.52
C ASN A 52 -19.33 12.17 6.60
N THR A 53 -20.51 11.63 6.36
CA THR A 53 -20.70 10.43 5.51
C THR A 53 -20.15 10.61 4.10
N GLU A 54 -20.21 11.81 3.55
CA GLU A 54 -19.73 12.13 2.21
C GLU A 54 -18.19 12.04 2.12
N GLN A 55 -17.48 12.60 3.09
CA GLN A 55 -16.01 12.52 3.19
C GLN A 55 -15.50 11.08 3.33
N ILE A 56 -16.24 10.26 4.06
CA ILE A 56 -15.91 8.84 4.25
C ILE A 56 -16.13 8.08 2.94
N THR A 57 -17.24 8.32 2.25
CA THR A 57 -17.51 7.71 0.95
C THR A 57 -16.44 8.09 -0.07
N GLU A 58 -16.10 9.39 -0.16
CA GLU A 58 -15.02 9.86 -1.05
C GLU A 58 -13.68 9.20 -0.74
N PHE A 59 -13.37 9.02 0.56
CA PHE A 59 -12.14 8.33 0.98
C PHE A 59 -12.14 6.86 0.55
N VAL A 60 -13.23 6.12 0.75
CA VAL A 60 -13.36 4.70 0.36
C VAL A 60 -13.24 4.56 -1.15
N ASP A 61 -13.93 5.40 -1.92
CA ASP A 61 -13.85 5.42 -3.39
C ASP A 61 -12.41 5.66 -3.84
N GLN A 62 -11.70 6.60 -3.19
CA GLN A 62 -10.30 6.87 -3.51
C GLN A 62 -9.39 5.68 -3.17
N MET A 63 -9.63 4.97 -2.07
CA MET A 63 -8.87 3.78 -1.72
C MET A 63 -9.05 2.65 -2.73
N GLN A 64 -10.25 2.46 -3.30
CA GLN A 64 -10.52 1.53 -4.40
C GLN A 64 -9.72 1.88 -5.67
N VAL A 65 -9.59 3.18 -5.98
CA VAL A 65 -8.75 3.62 -7.10
C VAL A 65 -7.29 3.25 -6.89
N TYR A 66 -6.75 3.47 -5.68
CA TYR A 66 -5.37 3.05 -5.35
C TYR A 66 -5.18 1.53 -5.44
N GLU A 67 -6.16 0.77 -4.99
CA GLU A 67 -6.14 -0.69 -5.11
C GLU A 67 -6.15 -1.13 -6.58
N GLY A 68 -7.02 -0.52 -7.41
CA GLY A 68 -7.05 -0.74 -8.85
C GLY A 68 -5.71 -0.46 -9.50
N ALA A 69 -5.04 0.64 -9.15
CA ALA A 69 -3.72 0.98 -9.66
C ALA A 69 -2.64 -0.06 -9.29
N MET A 70 -2.70 -0.64 -8.08
CA MET A 70 -1.82 -1.74 -7.70
C MET A 70 -2.05 -2.99 -8.54
N TYR A 71 -3.31 -3.32 -8.87
CA TYR A 71 -3.62 -4.45 -9.76
C TYR A 71 -3.08 -4.25 -11.16
N GLU A 72 -3.24 -3.05 -11.73
CA GLU A 72 -2.70 -2.71 -13.05
C GLU A 72 -1.18 -2.92 -13.12
N ILE A 73 -0.43 -2.38 -12.17
CA ILE A 73 1.03 -2.58 -12.10
C ILE A 73 1.38 -4.05 -11.88
N SER A 74 0.69 -4.75 -10.96
CA SER A 74 1.00 -6.16 -10.68
C SER A 74 0.79 -7.02 -11.91
N THR A 75 -0.31 -6.84 -12.64
CA THR A 75 -0.59 -7.59 -13.86
C THR A 75 0.48 -7.35 -14.93
N LYS A 76 0.91 -6.09 -15.10
CA LYS A 76 1.99 -5.76 -16.04
C LYS A 76 3.30 -6.46 -15.68
N LEU A 77 3.64 -6.50 -14.40
CA LEU A 77 4.86 -7.18 -13.92
C LEU A 77 4.75 -8.69 -14.07
N GLU A 78 3.58 -9.29 -13.80
CA GLU A 78 3.32 -10.73 -14.01
C GLU A 78 3.46 -11.11 -15.49
N ILE A 79 2.97 -10.27 -16.41
CA ILE A 79 3.11 -10.48 -17.84
C ILE A 79 4.60 -10.39 -18.29
N LEU A 80 5.33 -9.40 -17.77
CA LEU A 80 6.77 -9.26 -18.06
C LEU A 80 7.55 -10.47 -17.55
N ASP A 81 7.28 -10.93 -16.34
CA ASP A 81 7.94 -12.10 -15.76
C ASP A 81 7.68 -13.37 -16.58
N ALA A 82 6.42 -13.61 -16.96
CA ALA A 82 6.06 -14.74 -17.82
C ALA A 82 6.75 -14.65 -19.22
N GLU A 83 6.87 -13.46 -19.80
CA GLU A 83 7.59 -13.25 -21.06
C GLU A 83 9.08 -13.59 -20.92
N PHE A 84 9.72 -13.17 -19.82
CA PHE A 84 11.13 -13.48 -19.56
C PHE A 84 11.38 -14.97 -19.41
N GLN A 85 10.50 -15.69 -18.70
CA GLN A 85 10.61 -17.14 -18.55
C GLN A 85 10.56 -17.84 -19.91
N VAL A 86 9.63 -17.45 -20.79
CA VAL A 86 9.46 -18.09 -22.10
C VAL A 86 10.60 -17.74 -23.07
N ARG A 87 11.01 -16.47 -23.14
CA ARG A 87 11.98 -16.01 -24.15
C ARG A 87 13.42 -16.23 -23.76
N PHE A 88 13.75 -16.13 -22.48
CA PHE A 88 15.13 -16.09 -22.01
C PHE A 88 15.47 -17.21 -21.03
N SER A 89 14.50 -18.09 -20.69
CA SER A 89 14.66 -19.11 -19.65
C SER A 89 15.20 -18.51 -18.34
N HIS A 90 14.78 -17.28 -18.04
CA HIS A 90 15.20 -16.50 -16.89
C HIS A 90 13.95 -16.04 -16.11
N ASP A 91 14.01 -16.14 -14.80
CA ASP A 91 12.97 -15.72 -13.88
C ASP A 91 13.49 -14.52 -13.06
N PRO A 92 13.21 -13.28 -13.52
CA PRO A 92 13.75 -12.09 -12.86
C PRO A 92 13.04 -11.75 -11.55
N ILE A 93 11.76 -12.13 -11.39
CA ILE A 93 10.94 -11.78 -10.24
C ILE A 93 10.74 -13.00 -9.34
N HIS A 94 11.32 -12.99 -8.14
CA HIS A 94 11.12 -14.04 -7.17
C HIS A 94 9.69 -14.01 -6.59
N HIS A 95 9.19 -12.82 -6.18
CA HIS A 95 7.81 -12.61 -5.76
C HIS A 95 7.48 -11.11 -5.68
N MET A 96 6.17 -10.83 -5.54
CA MET A 96 5.65 -9.48 -5.37
C MET A 96 4.71 -9.40 -4.17
N GLU A 97 4.78 -8.27 -3.45
CA GLU A 97 3.88 -7.95 -2.34
C GLU A 97 3.16 -6.63 -2.63
N ARG A 98 1.84 -6.64 -2.52
CA ARG A 98 1.00 -5.43 -2.61
C ARG A 98 0.69 -4.93 -1.21
N ARG A 99 0.78 -3.63 -1.02
CA ARG A 99 0.48 -3.00 0.25
C ARG A 99 -0.25 -1.67 0.05
N LEU A 100 -1.51 -1.64 0.43
CA LEU A 100 -2.22 -0.39 0.63
C LEU A 100 -1.85 0.19 2.01
N LYS A 101 -1.53 1.50 2.06
CA LYS A 101 -1.16 2.16 3.30
C LYS A 101 -2.36 2.25 4.24
N SER A 102 -2.19 1.86 5.50
CA SER A 102 -3.25 1.93 6.50
C SER A 102 -3.69 3.37 6.75
N VAL A 103 -4.96 3.55 7.14
CA VAL A 103 -5.56 4.86 7.44
C VAL A 103 -4.77 5.61 8.49
N ASN A 104 -4.41 4.97 9.58
CA ASN A 104 -3.59 5.58 10.64
C ASN A 104 -2.24 6.08 10.11
N SER A 105 -1.63 5.34 9.17
CA SER A 105 -0.38 5.75 8.53
C SER A 105 -0.57 6.93 7.56
N ILE A 106 -1.73 7.03 6.91
CA ILE A 106 -2.11 8.16 6.05
C ILE A 106 -2.30 9.40 6.91
N ILE A 107 -3.16 9.31 7.95
CA ILE A 107 -3.43 10.38 8.91
C ILE A 107 -2.12 10.91 9.52
N GLY A 108 -1.34 10.04 10.14
CA GLY A 108 -0.08 10.44 10.77
C GLY A 108 0.94 11.01 9.79
N LYS A 109 0.84 10.71 8.49
CA LYS A 109 1.70 11.32 7.48
C LYS A 109 1.22 12.71 7.08
N LEU A 110 -0.10 12.93 6.99
CA LEU A 110 -0.68 14.25 6.73
C LEU A 110 -0.41 15.19 7.92
N GLU A 111 -0.60 14.73 9.16
CA GLU A 111 -0.31 15.49 10.38
C GLU A 111 1.17 15.92 10.44
N ARG A 112 2.12 15.00 10.21
CA ARG A 112 3.56 15.35 10.18
C ARG A 112 3.91 16.37 9.09
N LYS A 113 3.10 16.47 8.04
CA LYS A 113 3.26 17.47 6.99
C LYS A 113 2.47 18.75 7.24
N GLY A 114 1.66 18.82 8.33
CA GLY A 114 0.79 19.96 8.61
C GLY A 114 -0.31 20.17 7.58
N LEU A 115 -0.78 19.06 6.95
CA LEU A 115 -1.79 19.10 5.89
C LEU A 115 -3.17 18.74 6.46
N PRO A 116 -4.25 19.33 5.92
CA PRO A 116 -5.61 18.98 6.33
C PRO A 116 -5.95 17.53 5.99
N LEU A 117 -6.81 16.91 6.82
CA LEU A 117 -7.33 15.56 6.59
C LEU A 117 -8.42 15.61 5.52
N SER A 118 -8.03 15.47 4.26
CA SER A 118 -8.94 15.45 3.10
C SER A 118 -8.41 14.55 2.01
N VAL A 119 -9.29 14.04 1.16
CA VAL A 119 -8.92 13.22 0.00
C VAL A 119 -8.03 13.99 -0.97
N ASN A 120 -8.26 15.30 -1.15
CA ASN A 120 -7.41 16.14 -1.99
C ASN A 120 -5.99 16.24 -1.42
N SER A 121 -5.83 16.40 -0.09
CA SER A 121 -4.51 16.39 0.54
C SER A 121 -3.77 15.07 0.33
N ILE A 122 -4.48 13.94 0.33
CA ILE A 122 -3.92 12.63 0.04
C ILE A 122 -3.44 12.57 -1.41
N LYS A 123 -4.31 12.90 -2.38
CA LYS A 123 -4.01 12.87 -3.81
C LYS A 123 -2.79 13.71 -4.17
N ASP A 124 -2.73 14.92 -3.63
CA ASP A 124 -1.70 15.90 -4.01
C ASP A 124 -0.35 15.66 -3.32
N ASN A 125 -0.35 15.03 -2.15
CA ASN A 125 0.84 15.00 -1.30
C ASN A 125 1.35 13.62 -0.91
N LEU A 126 0.56 12.54 -1.10
CA LEU A 126 0.95 11.18 -0.73
C LEU A 126 1.05 10.28 -1.95
N PHE A 127 2.28 10.00 -2.40
CA PHE A 127 2.55 9.15 -3.56
C PHE A 127 2.88 7.70 -3.20
N ASP A 128 2.72 7.31 -1.93
CA ASP A 128 3.04 6.00 -1.36
C ASP A 128 1.83 5.36 -0.64
N VAL A 129 0.62 5.77 -1.03
CA VAL A 129 -0.63 5.15 -0.54
C VAL A 129 -0.78 3.76 -1.13
N ALA A 130 -0.64 3.64 -2.46
CA ALA A 130 -0.51 2.38 -3.16
C ALA A 130 0.97 2.01 -3.27
N GLY A 131 1.35 0.82 -2.80
CA GLY A 131 2.72 0.35 -2.82
C GLY A 131 2.82 -1.09 -3.33
N ILE A 132 3.87 -1.36 -4.11
CA ILE A 132 4.23 -2.72 -4.53
C ILE A 132 5.70 -2.93 -4.22
N ARG A 133 6.01 -4.07 -3.61
CA ARG A 133 7.37 -4.54 -3.45
C ARG A 133 7.62 -5.64 -4.45
N VAL A 134 8.64 -5.47 -5.28
CA VAL A 134 9.07 -6.45 -6.27
C VAL A 134 10.42 -6.99 -5.83
N ILE A 135 10.46 -8.28 -5.51
CA ILE A 135 11.69 -8.95 -5.10
C ILE A 135 12.27 -9.67 -6.30
N CYS A 136 13.44 -9.23 -6.74
CA CYS A 136 14.17 -9.79 -7.87
C CYS A 136 15.27 -10.75 -7.40
N ASN A 137 15.63 -11.69 -8.29
CA ASN A 137 16.67 -12.66 -7.98
C ASN A 137 18.06 -12.02 -7.98
N TYR A 138 18.36 -11.15 -8.95
CA TYR A 138 19.65 -10.51 -9.09
C TYR A 138 19.55 -8.98 -9.15
N ARG A 139 20.68 -8.31 -8.92
CA ARG A 139 20.74 -6.84 -8.95
C ARG A 139 20.41 -6.27 -10.33
N ASP A 140 20.83 -6.94 -11.38
CA ASP A 140 20.60 -6.49 -12.75
C ASP A 140 19.12 -6.64 -13.15
N ASP A 141 18.43 -7.64 -12.58
CA ASP A 141 16.98 -7.82 -12.75
C ASP A 141 16.19 -6.64 -12.16
N VAL A 142 16.63 -6.09 -11.02
CA VAL A 142 16.02 -4.91 -10.42
C VAL A 142 15.92 -3.76 -11.42
N TYR A 143 17.01 -3.51 -12.14
CA TYR A 143 17.04 -2.43 -13.15
C TYR A 143 16.32 -2.82 -14.43
N SER A 144 16.48 -4.05 -14.90
CA SER A 144 15.85 -4.54 -16.13
C SER A 144 14.32 -4.51 -16.01
N VAL A 145 13.75 -5.09 -14.94
CA VAL A 145 12.30 -5.10 -14.71
C VAL A 145 11.76 -3.68 -14.56
N SER A 146 12.45 -2.82 -13.80
CA SER A 146 12.06 -1.41 -13.66
C SER A 146 12.08 -0.67 -15.00
N ASN A 147 13.08 -0.89 -15.84
CA ASN A 147 13.21 -0.25 -17.16
C ASN A 147 12.11 -0.72 -18.11
N TYR A 148 11.81 -2.02 -18.16
CA TYR A 148 10.74 -2.57 -19.00
C TYR A 148 9.37 -2.04 -18.60
N LEU A 149 9.09 -1.96 -17.28
CA LEU A 149 7.85 -1.35 -16.79
C LEU A 149 7.79 0.14 -17.18
N SER A 150 8.89 0.88 -16.99
CA SER A 150 8.97 2.31 -17.29
C SER A 150 8.84 2.64 -18.79
N SER A 151 9.11 1.68 -19.66
CA SER A 151 9.03 1.86 -21.12
C SER A 151 7.63 1.62 -21.69
N GLN A 152 6.67 1.16 -20.89
CA GLN A 152 5.29 0.96 -21.33
C GLN A 152 4.61 2.30 -21.61
N SER A 153 3.87 2.39 -22.72
CA SER A 153 3.32 3.65 -23.25
C SER A 153 2.26 4.31 -22.35
N ASP A 154 1.62 3.52 -21.50
CA ASP A 154 0.55 3.96 -20.57
C ASP A 154 1.08 4.20 -19.15
N ILE A 155 2.37 4.01 -18.91
CA ILE A 155 3.02 4.24 -17.62
C ILE A 155 3.84 5.52 -17.68
N GLN A 156 3.65 6.39 -16.70
CA GLN A 156 4.46 7.60 -16.55
C GLN A 156 5.32 7.52 -15.29
N VAL A 157 6.63 7.71 -15.43
CA VAL A 157 7.54 7.80 -14.29
C VAL A 157 7.47 9.19 -13.68
N LEU A 158 7.01 9.29 -12.43
CA LEU A 158 6.92 10.56 -11.69
C LEU A 158 8.20 10.87 -10.91
N ARG A 159 8.82 9.84 -10.32
CA ARG A 159 10.00 10.01 -9.47
C ARG A 159 10.81 8.72 -9.37
N VAL A 160 12.13 8.85 -9.34
CA VAL A 160 13.07 7.75 -9.09
C VAL A 160 13.97 8.10 -7.91
N LYS A 161 14.17 7.15 -6.98
CA LYS A 161 15.16 7.21 -5.91
C LYS A 161 15.95 5.91 -5.89
N ASP A 162 17.21 5.98 -6.25
CA ASP A 162 18.10 4.82 -6.31
C ASP A 162 18.95 4.72 -5.04
N TYR A 163 18.44 3.98 -4.06
CA TYR A 163 19.16 3.66 -2.83
C TYR A 163 20.09 2.44 -3.00
N ILE A 164 20.16 1.82 -4.19
CA ILE A 164 21.16 0.79 -4.48
C ILE A 164 22.49 1.47 -4.78
N LYS A 165 22.45 2.53 -5.61
CA LYS A 165 23.64 3.34 -5.95
C LYS A 165 24.03 4.25 -4.78
N ASN A 166 23.06 4.84 -4.09
CA ASN A 166 23.24 5.77 -2.98
C ASN A 166 22.53 5.24 -1.73
N PRO A 167 23.12 4.27 -1.01
CA PRO A 167 22.50 3.66 0.16
C PRO A 167 22.23 4.68 1.27
N LYS A 168 21.18 4.43 2.07
CA LYS A 168 20.96 5.22 3.28
C LYS A 168 22.05 4.92 4.31
N GLN A 169 22.22 5.80 5.29
CA GLN A 169 23.23 5.65 6.36
C GLN A 169 23.11 4.33 7.14
N ASN A 170 21.89 3.78 7.27
CA ASN A 170 21.65 2.49 7.90
C ASN A 170 21.89 1.28 6.99
N GLY A 171 22.48 1.47 5.80
CA GLY A 171 22.74 0.40 4.84
C GLY A 171 21.53 -0.03 3.99
N TYR A 172 20.38 0.60 4.14
CA TYR A 172 19.18 0.30 3.35
C TYR A 172 19.43 0.51 1.86
N ARG A 173 19.06 -0.49 1.06
CA ARG A 173 19.16 -0.51 -0.41
C ARG A 173 17.82 -0.88 -1.04
N SER A 174 17.41 -0.16 -2.04
CA SER A 174 16.22 -0.41 -2.87
C SER A 174 16.18 0.59 -4.01
N LEU A 175 15.62 0.21 -5.16
CA LEU A 175 15.24 1.16 -6.19
C LEU A 175 13.75 1.49 -5.98
N HIS A 176 13.43 2.78 -5.71
CA HIS A 176 12.08 3.27 -5.55
C HIS A 176 11.68 4.05 -6.79
N VAL A 177 10.58 3.66 -7.41
CA VAL A 177 10.01 4.38 -8.53
C VAL A 177 8.54 4.68 -8.24
N ILE A 178 8.13 5.92 -8.43
CA ILE A 178 6.72 6.31 -8.38
C ILE A 178 6.23 6.41 -9.82
N TYR A 179 5.23 5.58 -10.13
CA TYR A 179 4.56 5.57 -11.42
C TYR A 179 3.19 6.22 -11.32
N ALA A 180 2.76 6.96 -12.35
CA ALA A 180 1.36 7.27 -12.57
C ALA A 180 0.78 6.22 -13.54
N VAL A 181 -0.29 5.57 -13.10
CA VAL A 181 -0.90 4.42 -13.77
C VAL A 181 -2.36 4.75 -14.08
N PRO A 182 -2.84 4.54 -15.32
CA PRO A 182 -4.24 4.74 -15.63
C PRO A 182 -5.09 3.62 -15.03
N VAL A 183 -6.07 4.00 -14.22
CA VAL A 183 -7.12 3.11 -13.72
C VAL A 183 -8.39 3.43 -14.47
N PHE A 184 -8.95 2.48 -15.19
CA PHE A 184 -10.16 2.67 -15.98
C PHE A 184 -11.39 2.34 -15.15
N LEU A 185 -12.12 3.37 -14.74
CA LEU A 185 -13.39 3.27 -14.03
C LEU A 185 -14.56 3.59 -14.96
N SER A 186 -15.79 3.39 -14.50
CA SER A 186 -17.01 3.79 -15.25
C SER A 186 -17.05 5.30 -15.53
N SER A 187 -16.37 6.11 -14.72
CA SER A 187 -16.20 7.56 -14.88
C SER A 187 -15.09 7.98 -15.86
N GLY A 188 -14.30 7.02 -16.35
CA GLY A 188 -13.16 7.28 -17.25
C GLY A 188 -11.82 6.85 -16.68
N ALA A 189 -10.73 7.30 -17.29
CA ALA A 189 -9.37 6.98 -16.86
C ALA A 189 -8.90 7.93 -15.75
N HIS A 190 -8.38 7.36 -14.65
CA HIS A 190 -7.82 8.09 -13.51
C HIS A 190 -6.34 7.72 -13.34
N TYR A 191 -5.44 8.69 -13.57
CA TYR A 191 -4.01 8.45 -13.34
C TYR A 191 -3.68 8.50 -11.85
N THR A 192 -3.21 7.38 -11.32
CA THR A 192 -3.04 7.17 -9.87
C THR A 192 -1.60 6.83 -9.55
N PRO A 193 -0.97 7.47 -8.55
CA PRO A 193 0.40 7.17 -8.16
C PRO A 193 0.51 5.82 -7.45
N VAL A 194 1.50 5.03 -7.84
CA VAL A 194 1.91 3.78 -7.18
C VAL A 194 3.42 3.83 -6.93
N GLU A 195 3.85 3.63 -5.68
CA GLU A 195 5.26 3.44 -5.36
C GLU A 195 5.66 1.98 -5.56
N VAL A 196 6.58 1.72 -6.47
CA VAL A 196 7.16 0.39 -6.65
C VAL A 196 8.57 0.37 -6.08
N GLN A 197 8.82 -0.57 -5.17
CA GLN A 197 10.11 -0.80 -4.53
C GLN A 197 10.74 -2.07 -5.07
N PHE A 198 11.73 -1.93 -5.92
CA PHE A 198 12.49 -3.06 -6.44
C PHE A 198 13.69 -3.37 -5.53
N ARG A 199 13.84 -4.63 -5.14
CA ARG A 199 14.88 -5.12 -4.25
C ARG A 199 15.36 -6.49 -4.71
N THR A 200 16.57 -6.88 -4.33
CA THR A 200 16.94 -8.30 -4.32
C THR A 200 16.45 -8.95 -3.02
N ILE A 201 16.42 -10.29 -2.98
CA ILE A 201 16.11 -11.08 -1.78
C ILE A 201 16.97 -10.62 -0.59
N ALA A 202 18.27 -10.42 -0.79
CA ALA A 202 19.17 -9.96 0.28
C ALA A 202 18.85 -8.54 0.76
N MET A 203 18.46 -7.62 -0.13
CA MET A 203 18.07 -6.25 0.22
C MET A 203 16.75 -6.23 1.01
N ASP A 204 15.80 -7.09 0.66
CA ASP A 204 14.52 -7.20 1.37
C ASP A 204 14.71 -7.83 2.75
N TYR A 205 15.51 -8.88 2.84
CA TYR A 205 15.86 -9.48 4.12
C TYR A 205 16.52 -8.48 5.07
N TRP A 206 17.50 -7.70 4.59
CA TRP A 206 18.13 -6.63 5.37
C TRP A 206 17.12 -5.59 5.85
N ALA A 207 16.25 -5.11 4.97
CA ALA A 207 15.24 -4.11 5.31
C ALA A 207 14.24 -4.60 6.37
N SER A 208 13.85 -5.86 6.29
CA SER A 208 12.94 -6.51 7.25
C SER A 208 13.61 -6.69 8.61
N LEU A 209 14.87 -7.13 8.63
CA LEU A 209 15.64 -7.30 9.85
C LEU A 209 15.90 -5.97 10.57
N GLU A 210 16.31 -4.94 9.84
CA GLU A 210 16.57 -3.60 10.40
C GLU A 210 15.31 -3.01 11.02
N HIS A 211 14.16 -3.16 10.35
CA HIS A 211 12.88 -2.73 10.88
C HIS A 211 12.51 -3.47 12.19
N ALA A 212 12.70 -4.79 12.21
CA ALA A 212 12.41 -5.60 13.40
C ALA A 212 13.32 -5.24 14.59
N LEU A 213 14.61 -4.98 14.35
CA LEU A 213 15.55 -4.57 15.38
C LEU A 213 15.20 -3.21 15.98
N ARG A 214 14.84 -2.23 15.15
CA ARG A 214 14.42 -0.91 15.64
C ARG A 214 13.15 -0.99 16.47
N TYR A 215 12.18 -1.78 16.06
CA TYR A 215 10.94 -1.95 16.81
C TYR A 215 11.17 -2.60 18.18
N LYS A 216 11.99 -3.66 18.25
CA LYS A 216 12.36 -4.30 19.53
C LYS A 216 13.15 -3.37 20.45
N THR A 217 14.08 -2.60 19.92
CA THR A 217 14.87 -1.65 20.73
C THR A 217 13.98 -0.55 21.32
N CYS A 218 12.98 -0.08 20.59
CA CYS A 218 12.02 0.90 21.09
C CYS A 218 11.17 0.36 22.26
N LEU A 219 10.77 -0.93 22.21
CA LEU A 219 10.00 -1.57 23.27
C LEU A 219 10.82 -1.85 24.55
N LEU A 220 12.12 -2.13 24.40
CA LEU A 220 13.00 -2.38 25.56
C LEU A 220 13.30 -1.10 26.35
N TYR A 221 13.38 0.06 25.70
CA TYR A 221 13.59 1.34 26.38
C TYR A 221 12.35 1.89 27.10
N THR A 222 11.14 1.39 26.80
CA THR A 222 9.92 1.82 27.48
C THR A 222 9.56 0.94 28.67
N SER A 223 10.19 -0.22 28.86
CA SER A 223 9.93 -1.13 29.99
C SER A 223 10.83 -0.89 31.21
N ASP A 224 11.95 -0.19 31.08
CA ASP A 224 12.88 0.09 32.18
C ASP A 224 12.71 1.47 32.82
N ALA A 225 11.62 2.21 32.49
CA ALA A 225 11.28 3.52 33.05
C ALA A 225 10.04 3.48 33.94
N ALA A 226 9.84 2.38 34.72
CA ALA A 226 8.80 2.27 35.74
C ALA A 226 9.40 1.94 37.10
#